data_8182ad48f8a00f417aa9ad5893cdd2c0
#
_entry.id   8182ad48f8a00f417aa9ad5893cdd2c0
#
_cell.length_a   1.000
_cell.length_b   1.000
_cell.length_c   1.000
_cell.angle_alpha   90.00
_cell.angle_beta   90.00
_cell.angle_gamma   90.00
#
_symmetry.space_group_name_H-M   'P 1'
#
loop_
_entity.id
_entity.type
_entity.pdbx_description
1 polymer ?
#
loop_
_entity_poly.entity_id
_entity_poly.type
_entity_poly.pdbx_seq_one_letter_code
_entity_poly.pdbx_strand_id
1 'polypeptide(L)'
;MAGYNKVLLMGNLTRDPQLTYTPNQTAVVDFGVATNRKWTGQDGSQREETCFVDCRAFGRMAETINKYFTKGRPIFLEGRLTFDSWTAQDGSKRSRLRVTVETFTFLPGTGGGGPAQPEPDFDAQGGTPARGRPGEPVPDEDIPF
;
A
#
# COMPACT_ATOMS: atom_id res chain seq x y z
N MET A 1 4.01 -28.84 -8.62
CA MET A 1 5.15 -27.92 -8.47
C MET A 1 4.73 -26.80 -7.53
N ALA A 2 5.47 -26.57 -6.49
CA ALA A 2 5.22 -25.47 -5.57
C ALA A 2 5.83 -24.18 -6.12
N GLY A 3 5.11 -23.06 -5.94
CA GLY A 3 5.58 -21.75 -6.34
C GLY A 3 5.53 -20.77 -5.20
N TYR A 4 6.27 -19.69 -5.29
CA TYR A 4 6.23 -18.59 -4.36
C TYR A 4 6.02 -17.27 -5.13
N ASN A 5 5.02 -16.52 -4.72
CA ASN A 5 4.64 -15.27 -5.40
C ASN A 5 4.23 -14.23 -4.36
N LYS A 6 5.10 -13.27 -4.13
CA LYS A 6 4.91 -12.25 -3.10
C LYS A 6 5.43 -10.91 -3.60
N VAL A 7 4.65 -9.86 -3.38
CA VAL A 7 5.02 -8.51 -3.73
C VAL A 7 4.81 -7.61 -2.52
N LEU A 8 5.82 -6.83 -2.20
CA LEU A 8 5.78 -5.79 -1.18
C LEU A 8 5.98 -4.45 -1.88
N LEU A 9 5.05 -3.54 -1.71
CA LEU A 9 5.11 -2.21 -2.32
C LEU A 9 4.86 -1.13 -1.28
N MET A 10 5.66 -0.10 -1.33
CA MET A 10 5.44 1.14 -0.60
C MET A 10 5.57 2.30 -1.57
N GLY A 11 4.53 3.08 -1.71
CA GLY A 11 4.51 4.20 -2.65
C GLY A 11 3.25 5.03 -2.48
N ASN A 12 2.97 5.86 -3.46
CA ASN A 12 1.82 6.76 -3.42
C ASN A 12 0.82 6.38 -4.50
N LEU A 13 -0.45 6.56 -4.20
CA LEU A 13 -1.50 6.33 -5.19
C LEU A 13 -1.36 7.32 -6.35
N THR A 14 -1.48 6.81 -7.57
CA THR A 14 -1.38 7.61 -8.79
C THR A 14 -2.70 8.22 -9.21
N ARG A 15 -3.79 7.68 -8.71
CA ARG A 15 -5.16 8.12 -8.98
C ARG A 15 -6.07 7.74 -7.83
N ASP A 16 -7.24 8.33 -7.78
CA ASP A 16 -8.26 7.94 -6.82
C ASP A 16 -8.69 6.49 -7.05
N PRO A 17 -8.83 5.69 -5.98
CA PRO A 17 -9.33 4.32 -6.13
C PRO A 17 -10.72 4.28 -6.76
N GLN A 18 -10.92 3.29 -7.61
CA GLN A 18 -12.21 3.10 -8.28
C GLN A 18 -12.86 1.83 -7.76
N LEU A 19 -13.95 2.00 -7.06
CA LEU A 19 -14.71 0.91 -6.48
C LEU A 19 -15.81 0.46 -7.44
N THR A 20 -15.87 -0.83 -7.66
CA THR A 20 -16.94 -1.47 -8.42
C THR A 20 -17.41 -2.70 -7.67
N TYR A 21 -18.54 -3.23 -8.07
CA TYR A 21 -19.09 -4.46 -7.50
C TYR A 21 -19.27 -5.50 -8.59
N THR A 22 -18.88 -6.74 -8.27
CA THR A 22 -19.11 -7.86 -9.18
C THR A 22 -20.60 -8.26 -9.17
N PRO A 23 -21.05 -9.08 -10.14
CA PRO A 23 -22.42 -9.61 -10.11
C PRO A 23 -22.75 -10.35 -8.82
N ASN A 24 -21.76 -10.90 -8.14
CA ASN A 24 -21.93 -11.54 -6.82
C ASN A 24 -21.90 -10.54 -5.66
N GLN A 25 -21.96 -9.24 -5.94
CA GLN A 25 -21.90 -8.16 -4.94
C GLN A 25 -20.61 -8.12 -4.13
N THR A 26 -19.53 -8.64 -4.68
CA THR A 26 -18.19 -8.48 -4.08
C THR A 26 -17.60 -7.14 -4.49
N ALA A 27 -17.16 -6.36 -3.51
CA ALA A 27 -16.48 -5.11 -3.77
C ALA A 27 -15.10 -5.36 -4.39
N VAL A 28 -14.79 -4.59 -5.42
CA VAL A 28 -13.50 -4.62 -6.09
C VAL A 28 -13.01 -3.19 -6.26
N VAL A 29 -11.80 -2.90 -5.81
CA VAL A 29 -11.17 -1.60 -6.01
C VAL A 29 -9.93 -1.74 -6.88
N ASP A 30 -9.84 -0.88 -7.89
CA ASP A 30 -8.67 -0.74 -8.74
C ASP A 30 -7.97 0.58 -8.42
N PHE A 31 -6.67 0.54 -8.26
CA PHE A 31 -5.87 1.72 -8.03
C PHE A 31 -4.45 1.50 -8.54
N GLY A 32 -3.71 2.60 -8.70
CA GLY A 32 -2.31 2.54 -9.10
C GLY A 32 -1.41 3.02 -8.00
N VAL A 33 -0.23 2.43 -7.88
CA VAL A 33 0.80 2.82 -6.94
C VAL A 33 2.07 3.17 -7.71
N ALA A 34 2.65 4.33 -7.41
CA ALA A 34 3.94 4.74 -7.94
C ALA A 34 5.00 4.59 -6.87
N THR A 35 6.06 3.89 -7.20
CA THR A 35 7.24 3.77 -6.36
C THR A 35 8.41 4.46 -7.02
N ASN A 36 9.19 5.20 -6.25
CA ASN A 36 10.33 5.93 -6.73
C ASN A 36 11.62 5.29 -6.22
N ARG A 37 12.57 5.16 -7.12
CA ARG A 37 13.90 4.71 -6.79
C ARG A 37 14.92 5.73 -7.27
N LYS A 38 15.83 6.09 -6.38
CA LYS A 38 16.93 7.01 -6.70
C LYS A 38 18.26 6.29 -6.52
N TRP A 39 19.18 6.52 -7.45
CA TRP A 39 20.52 5.98 -7.34
C TRP A 39 21.52 6.90 -8.00
N THR A 40 22.79 6.72 -7.67
CA THR A 40 23.89 7.45 -8.31
C THR A 40 24.46 6.59 -9.41
N GLY A 41 24.52 7.13 -10.63
CA GLY A 41 25.15 6.46 -11.76
C GLY A 41 26.67 6.40 -11.64
N GLN A 42 27.30 5.58 -12.48
CA GLN A 42 28.75 5.44 -12.48
C GLN A 42 29.47 6.73 -12.81
N ASP A 43 28.81 7.63 -13.53
CA ASP A 43 29.31 8.97 -13.85
C ASP A 43 29.11 10.01 -12.75
N GLY A 44 28.60 9.60 -11.58
CA GLY A 44 28.30 10.49 -10.47
C GLY A 44 26.97 11.23 -10.59
N SER A 45 26.23 11.03 -11.69
CA SER A 45 24.93 11.67 -11.85
C SER A 45 23.85 10.98 -10.99
N GLN A 46 22.94 11.78 -10.46
CA GLN A 46 21.77 11.25 -9.77
C GLN A 46 20.71 10.82 -10.78
N ARG A 47 20.24 9.60 -10.63
CA ARG A 47 19.20 9.03 -11.46
C ARG A 47 17.98 8.67 -10.64
N GLU A 48 16.82 8.79 -11.27
CA GLU A 48 15.55 8.47 -10.65
C GLU A 48 14.70 7.65 -11.61
N GLU A 49 14.04 6.65 -11.06
CA GLU A 49 13.12 5.81 -11.78
C GLU A 49 11.81 5.71 -11.01
N THR A 50 10.72 5.82 -11.73
CA THR A 50 9.39 5.63 -11.16
C THR A 50 8.76 4.38 -11.76
N CYS A 51 8.30 3.49 -10.91
CA CYS A 51 7.59 2.29 -11.31
C CYS A 51 6.11 2.45 -10.98
N PHE A 52 5.27 2.28 -11.99
CA PHE A 52 3.81 2.34 -11.85
C PHE A 52 3.25 0.93 -11.84
N VAL A 53 2.50 0.60 -10.80
CA VAL A 53 1.95 -0.74 -10.60
C VAL A 53 0.45 -0.65 -10.44
N ASP A 54 -0.28 -1.42 -11.24
CA ASP A 54 -1.72 -1.56 -11.08
C ASP A 54 -2.01 -2.56 -9.95
N CYS A 55 -2.88 -2.15 -9.04
CA CYS A 55 -3.26 -2.94 -7.88
C CYS A 55 -4.78 -3.13 -7.84
N ARG A 56 -5.19 -4.26 -7.29
CA ARG A 56 -6.60 -4.61 -7.10
C ARG A 56 -6.80 -5.24 -5.74
N ALA A 57 -7.84 -4.83 -5.06
CA ALA A 57 -8.25 -5.42 -3.79
C ALA A 57 -9.72 -5.82 -3.84
N PHE A 58 -10.09 -6.76 -3.00
CA PHE A 58 -11.44 -7.34 -2.98
C PHE A 58 -12.06 -7.25 -1.59
N GLY A 59 -13.39 -7.25 -1.57
CA GLY A 59 -14.16 -7.36 -0.36
C GLY A 59 -14.08 -6.13 0.53
N ARG A 60 -14.07 -6.37 1.83
CA ARG A 60 -14.02 -5.28 2.81
C ARG A 60 -12.79 -4.40 2.67
N MET A 61 -11.67 -4.99 2.29
CA MET A 61 -10.43 -4.25 2.02
C MET A 61 -10.62 -3.25 0.88
N ALA A 62 -11.34 -3.63 -0.17
CA ALA A 62 -11.65 -2.75 -1.28
C ALA A 62 -12.46 -1.54 -0.84
N GLU A 63 -13.45 -1.75 -0.01
CA GLU A 63 -14.27 -0.66 0.53
C GLU A 63 -13.44 0.28 1.42
N THR A 64 -12.57 -0.28 2.25
CA THR A 64 -11.68 0.49 3.12
C THR A 64 -10.72 1.34 2.30
N ILE A 65 -10.09 0.77 1.30
CA ILE A 65 -9.17 1.52 0.44
C ILE A 65 -9.90 2.65 -0.28
N ASN A 66 -11.06 2.37 -0.83
CA ASN A 66 -11.86 3.39 -1.52
C ASN A 66 -12.28 4.52 -0.59
N LYS A 67 -12.56 4.22 0.66
CA LYS A 67 -13.03 5.20 1.63
C LYS A 67 -11.92 6.11 2.14
N TYR A 68 -10.72 5.57 2.38
CA TYR A 68 -9.67 6.29 3.09
C TYR A 68 -8.51 6.74 2.22
N PHE A 69 -8.35 6.21 1.03
CA PHE A 69 -7.25 6.57 0.14
C PHE A 69 -7.71 7.45 -1.01
N THR A 70 -6.86 8.41 -1.35
CA THR A 70 -7.04 9.30 -2.50
C THR A 70 -5.72 9.41 -3.25
N LYS A 71 -5.78 9.99 -4.44
CA LYS A 71 -4.59 10.25 -5.25
C LYS A 71 -3.51 10.94 -4.44
N GLY A 72 -2.28 10.46 -4.54
CA GLY A 72 -1.12 11.05 -3.87
C GLY A 72 -0.87 10.53 -2.46
N ARG A 73 -1.77 9.76 -1.91
CA ARG A 73 -1.64 9.26 -0.55
C ARG A 73 -0.70 8.07 -0.46
N PRO A 74 0.18 8.01 0.55
CA PRO A 74 1.10 6.88 0.69
C PRO A 74 0.38 5.63 1.21
N ILE A 75 0.82 4.49 0.68
CA ILE A 75 0.33 3.18 1.09
C ILE A 75 1.49 2.19 1.14
N PHE A 76 1.45 1.29 2.12
CA PHE A 76 2.28 0.09 2.14
C PHE A 76 1.36 -1.11 1.96
N LEU A 77 1.66 -1.93 0.97
CA LEU A 77 0.83 -3.10 0.71
C LEU A 77 1.65 -4.34 0.47
N GLU A 78 1.02 -5.45 0.71
CA GLU A 78 1.54 -6.78 0.48
C GLU A 78 0.53 -7.57 -0.33
N GLY A 79 0.99 -8.25 -1.35
CA GLY A 79 0.11 -9.01 -2.22
C GLY A 79 0.87 -10.01 -3.08
N ARG A 80 0.25 -10.40 -4.16
CA ARG A 80 0.82 -11.33 -5.14
C ARG A 80 0.61 -10.81 -6.56
N LEU A 81 1.48 -11.18 -7.46
CA LEU A 81 1.29 -10.91 -8.87
C LEU A 81 0.16 -11.77 -9.42
N THR A 82 -0.70 -11.15 -10.18
CA THR A 82 -1.80 -11.83 -10.86
C THR A 82 -1.73 -11.51 -12.34
N PHE A 83 -1.82 -12.54 -13.15
CA PHE A 83 -1.85 -12.41 -14.60
C PHE A 83 -3.28 -12.52 -15.10
N ASP A 84 -3.77 -11.46 -15.72
CA ASP A 84 -5.08 -11.42 -16.34
C ASP A 84 -4.92 -11.41 -17.87
N SER A 85 -5.68 -12.25 -18.54
CA SER A 85 -5.75 -12.24 -20.00
C SER A 85 -7.21 -12.24 -20.46
N TRP A 86 -7.46 -11.49 -21.51
CA TRP A 86 -8.81 -11.39 -22.08
C TRP A 86 -8.71 -11.09 -23.57
N THR A 87 -9.85 -11.30 -24.25
CA THR A 87 -9.99 -10.90 -25.64
C THR A 87 -10.70 -9.56 -25.70
N ALA A 88 -10.05 -8.57 -26.32
CA ALA A 88 -10.64 -7.26 -26.51
C ALA A 88 -11.73 -7.30 -27.57
N GLN A 89 -12.53 -6.22 -27.64
CA GLN A 89 -13.65 -6.14 -28.57
C GLN A 89 -13.21 -6.22 -30.05
N ASP A 90 -11.98 -5.82 -30.33
CA ASP A 90 -11.38 -5.89 -31.68
C ASP A 90 -10.85 -7.30 -32.03
N GLY A 91 -11.03 -8.29 -31.14
CA GLY A 91 -10.54 -9.65 -31.33
C GLY A 91 -9.09 -9.89 -30.92
N SER A 92 -8.36 -8.85 -30.51
CA SER A 92 -6.98 -9.00 -30.06
C SER A 92 -6.92 -9.60 -28.67
N LYS A 93 -5.90 -10.43 -28.44
CA LYS A 93 -5.63 -10.96 -27.10
C LYS A 93 -4.85 -9.92 -26.30
N ARG A 94 -5.31 -9.64 -25.11
CA ARG A 94 -4.65 -8.71 -24.20
C ARG A 94 -4.35 -9.37 -22.88
N SER A 95 -3.29 -8.92 -22.24
CA SER A 95 -2.88 -9.41 -20.94
C SER A 95 -2.35 -8.29 -20.08
N ARG A 96 -2.43 -8.48 -18.79
CA ARG A 96 -1.94 -7.52 -17.82
C ARG A 96 -1.46 -8.23 -16.56
N LEU A 97 -0.29 -7.82 -16.07
CA LEU A 97 0.13 -8.15 -14.72
C LEU A 97 -0.35 -7.07 -13.77
N ARG A 98 -0.90 -7.49 -12.65
CA ARG A 98 -1.27 -6.58 -11.58
C ARG A 98 -0.99 -7.23 -10.23
N VAL A 99 -1.02 -6.43 -9.18
CA VAL A 99 -0.87 -6.91 -7.82
C VAL A 99 -2.25 -7.06 -7.20
N THR A 100 -2.56 -8.26 -6.75
CA THR A 100 -3.74 -8.51 -5.92
C THR A 100 -3.33 -8.31 -4.47
N VAL A 101 -3.93 -7.33 -3.81
CA VAL A 101 -3.58 -6.94 -2.45
C VAL A 101 -4.12 -7.96 -1.46
N GLU A 102 -3.26 -8.44 -0.59
CA GLU A 102 -3.63 -9.36 0.49
C GLU A 102 -3.76 -8.62 1.83
N THR A 103 -2.91 -7.62 2.04
CA THR A 103 -2.98 -6.75 3.21
C THR A 103 -2.36 -5.39 2.89
N PHE A 104 -2.74 -4.37 3.63
CA PHE A 104 -2.18 -3.03 3.47
C PHE A 104 -2.08 -2.33 4.81
N THR A 105 -1.23 -1.31 4.86
CA THR A 105 -1.00 -0.51 6.06
C THR A 105 -1.08 0.97 5.70
N PHE A 106 -1.73 1.73 6.55
CA PHE A 106 -1.75 3.18 6.45
C PHE A 106 -0.38 3.74 6.81
N LEU A 107 0.11 4.66 5.99
CA LEU A 107 1.33 5.39 6.28
C LEU A 107 1.01 6.85 6.62
N PRO A 108 1.78 7.49 7.52
CA PRO A 108 1.59 8.90 7.78
C PRO A 108 1.86 9.69 6.51
N GLY A 109 0.93 10.57 6.16
CA GLY A 109 1.08 11.44 5.01
C GLY A 109 2.12 12.52 5.27
N THR A 110 3.12 12.62 4.39
CA THR A 110 4.02 13.76 4.40
C THR A 110 3.41 14.88 3.57
N GLY A 111 2.93 15.89 4.24
CA GLY A 111 2.66 17.17 3.60
C GLY A 111 1.37 17.29 2.82
N GLY A 112 0.36 16.77 3.30
CA GLY A 112 -0.85 17.09 2.65
C GLY A 112 -1.99 17.22 3.59
N GLY A 113 -2.32 18.34 4.10
CA GLY A 113 -3.48 18.65 4.89
C GLY A 113 -4.72 17.79 4.70
N GLY A 114 -4.55 16.49 4.77
CA GLY A 114 -5.66 15.60 4.96
C GLY A 114 -6.07 15.60 6.42
N PRO A 115 -7.35 15.46 6.72
CA PRO A 115 -7.77 15.34 8.12
C PRO A 115 -6.97 14.18 8.73
N ALA A 116 -6.42 14.45 9.91
CA ALA A 116 -5.79 13.42 10.70
C ALA A 116 -6.78 12.26 10.80
N GLN A 117 -6.37 11.10 10.32
CA GLN A 117 -7.17 9.92 10.54
C GLN A 117 -7.29 9.71 12.04
N PRO A 118 -8.46 9.40 12.53
CA PRO A 118 -8.52 8.79 13.83
C PRO A 118 -7.69 7.51 13.72
N GLU A 119 -6.53 7.53 14.34
CA GLU A 119 -5.89 6.28 14.68
C GLU A 119 -6.97 5.46 15.36
N PRO A 120 -7.07 4.17 15.01
CA PRO A 120 -7.91 3.33 15.82
C PRO A 120 -7.40 3.53 17.24
N ASP A 121 -8.20 4.18 18.05
CA ASP A 121 -7.95 4.22 19.46
C ASP A 121 -7.86 2.76 19.89
N PHE A 122 -6.66 2.27 19.94
CA PHE A 122 -6.39 1.24 20.89
C PHE A 122 -6.54 1.95 22.22
N ASP A 123 -7.77 2.08 22.62
CA ASP A 123 -8.07 2.52 23.95
C ASP A 123 -7.21 1.69 24.86
N ALA A 124 -6.18 2.30 25.31
CA ALA A 124 -5.51 1.84 26.48
C ALA A 124 -6.48 2.05 27.63
N GLN A 125 -7.54 1.26 27.61
CA GLN A 125 -8.37 1.16 28.80
C GLN A 125 -7.49 0.55 29.88
N GLY A 126 -7.08 1.39 30.77
CA GLY A 126 -6.39 0.99 31.97
C GLY A 126 -4.88 1.05 31.94
N GLY A 127 -4.30 1.56 30.89
CA GLY A 127 -2.93 1.99 30.96
C GLY A 127 -2.85 3.35 31.59
N THR A 128 -2.83 3.46 32.87
CA THR A 128 -2.16 4.60 33.47
C THR A 128 -0.83 4.70 32.76
N PRO A 129 -0.50 5.83 32.17
CA PRO A 129 0.85 6.00 31.68
C PRO A 129 1.72 5.73 32.90
N ALA A 130 2.44 4.64 32.84
CA ALA A 130 3.52 4.46 33.78
C ALA A 130 4.35 5.72 33.62
N ARG A 131 4.30 6.57 34.61
CA ARG A 131 5.25 7.65 34.70
C ARG A 131 6.59 6.98 34.72
N GLY A 132 7.20 6.89 33.56
CA GLY A 132 8.59 6.56 33.46
C GLY A 132 9.27 7.50 34.42
N ARG A 133 9.87 6.94 35.41
CA ARG A 133 10.71 7.73 36.31
C ARG A 133 11.70 8.46 35.44
N PRO A 134 11.75 9.77 35.50
CA PRO A 134 12.79 10.48 34.77
C PRO A 134 14.11 10.02 35.37
N GLY A 135 14.91 9.33 34.58
CA GLY A 135 16.25 8.92 34.99
C GLY A 135 16.61 7.47 34.89
N GLU A 136 15.72 6.59 34.45
CA GLU A 136 16.17 5.27 34.10
C GLU A 136 16.67 5.29 32.66
N PRO A 137 17.97 5.08 32.44
CA PRO A 137 18.46 4.87 31.11
C PRO A 137 17.80 3.61 30.58
N VAL A 138 17.08 3.77 29.50
CA VAL A 138 16.66 2.62 28.70
C VAL A 138 17.95 1.89 28.32
N PRO A 139 18.12 0.64 28.69
CA PRO A 139 19.29 -0.08 28.24
C PRO A 139 19.27 -0.13 26.74
N ASP A 140 20.35 0.36 26.16
CA ASP A 140 20.58 0.32 24.72
C ASP A 140 20.74 -1.09 24.16
N GLU A 141 20.28 -2.09 24.89
CA GLU A 141 20.66 -3.46 24.58
C GLU A 141 19.72 -4.18 23.66
N ASP A 142 18.62 -3.58 23.27
CA ASP A 142 17.66 -4.34 22.51
C ASP A 142 17.13 -3.58 21.31
N ILE A 143 18.03 -3.28 20.37
CA ILE A 143 17.60 -3.08 19.01
C ILE A 143 18.05 -4.32 18.24
N PRO A 144 17.17 -5.29 18.00
CA PRO A 144 17.50 -6.41 17.14
C PRO A 144 17.55 -5.88 15.71
N PHE A 145 18.70 -5.94 15.15
CA PHE A 145 18.89 -5.78 13.72
C PHE A 145 18.96 -7.14 13.06
#